data_9f7de92196796f58623e8951920b3bf9
#
_entry.id   9f7de92196796f58623e8951920b3bf9
#
_cell.length_a   1.000
_cell.length_b   1.000
_cell.length_c   1.000
_cell.angle_alpha   90.00
_cell.angle_beta   90.00
_cell.angle_gamma   90.00
#
_symmetry.space_group_name_H-M   'P 1'
#
loop_
_entity.id
_entity.type
_entity.pdbx_description
1 polymer ?
#
loop_
_entity_poly.entity_id
_entity_poly.type
_entity_poly.pdbx_seq_one_letter_code
_entity_poly.pdbx_strand_id
1 'polypeptide(L)'
;MLDKEYKPMYLWQKEFLSSLPSNKQKFMLALERGEGEIKVYKTYIYPSGHEKENLSYIERIVKFMLWAYGGYKFYLYGNNRISGGLRKIYSPNGERGFDYEFMRKVYGRSLEFIDVKENEFPQEKEIPLKASMEKKGYKIGFDAGGSDRKVTSTINGEVVFDSEDIWFPKLNSDPEYHINGIKDSINRAKDALGGRVDAIGVSTAGIVVDNEIRVASLFLKVPEEVYPEKIVPIYKNLGKEYSCPVKVANDGDVAALAGAFSLGEGRILGIAMGTSEAAGYVDENFNIKGYLNELAFAPVDANINAPKDEWSGDKGVGSAYHSQDAVIRLAKELRIEINEELSPAEKLKSVQNLTNAGEKRGIEIFEKLGEYFGYSILWYQNFYPLKKVLLLGRVASGKGGDTLLIKAQEVLKIEGSDIEIVIPDEKSRRLGQSYTATLL
;
A
#
# COMPACT_ATOMS: atom_id res chain seq x y z
N MET A 1 -12.50 -8.47 -27.05
CA MET A 1 -11.53 -8.66 -25.95
C MET A 1 -11.24 -7.27 -25.41
N LEU A 2 -11.58 -7.03 -24.17
CA LEU A 2 -11.49 -5.74 -23.46
C LEU A 2 -10.04 -5.45 -23.11
N ASP A 3 -9.61 -4.17 -23.24
CA ASP A 3 -8.24 -3.69 -22.97
C ASP A 3 -7.13 -4.61 -23.54
N LYS A 4 -7.11 -4.71 -24.87
CA LYS A 4 -6.19 -5.62 -25.61
C LYS A 4 -4.72 -5.21 -25.49
N GLU A 5 -4.47 -3.98 -25.12
CA GLU A 5 -3.12 -3.42 -25.03
C GLU A 5 -2.47 -3.66 -23.66
N TYR A 6 -3.20 -4.16 -22.68
CA TYR A 6 -2.66 -4.47 -21.37
C TYR A 6 -1.49 -5.45 -21.46
N LYS A 7 -0.32 -5.02 -20.97
CA LYS A 7 0.91 -5.82 -20.92
C LYS A 7 1.31 -6.04 -19.46
N PRO A 8 0.88 -7.13 -18.81
CA PRO A 8 1.18 -7.38 -17.41
C PRO A 8 2.68 -7.29 -17.10
N MET A 9 3.05 -6.57 -16.03
CA MET A 9 4.44 -6.47 -15.59
C MET A 9 5.09 -7.83 -15.33
N TYR A 10 4.31 -8.79 -14.81
CA TYR A 10 4.79 -10.16 -14.60
C TYR A 10 5.21 -10.85 -15.92
N LEU A 11 4.36 -10.80 -16.95
CA LEU A 11 4.67 -11.42 -18.23
C LEU A 11 5.81 -10.70 -18.95
N TRP A 12 5.84 -9.37 -18.86
CA TRP A 12 6.93 -8.57 -19.40
C TRP A 12 8.28 -8.90 -18.74
N GLN A 13 8.33 -9.06 -17.43
CA GLN A 13 9.52 -9.51 -16.71
C GLN A 13 9.93 -10.93 -17.14
N LYS A 14 8.99 -11.85 -17.20
CA LYS A 14 9.21 -13.23 -17.60
C LYS A 14 9.80 -13.30 -19.02
N GLU A 15 9.27 -12.50 -19.96
CA GLU A 15 9.78 -12.34 -21.31
C GLU A 15 11.22 -11.80 -21.29
N PHE A 16 11.48 -10.71 -20.58
CA PHE A 16 12.81 -10.12 -20.46
C PHE A 16 13.84 -11.12 -19.91
N LEU A 17 13.54 -11.78 -18.80
CA LEU A 17 14.45 -12.74 -18.17
C LEU A 17 14.71 -13.98 -19.04
N SER A 18 13.72 -14.45 -19.77
CA SER A 18 13.85 -15.62 -20.68
C SER A 18 14.63 -15.30 -21.94
N SER A 19 14.68 -14.03 -22.36
CA SER A 19 15.46 -13.57 -23.52
C SER A 19 16.95 -13.34 -23.24
N LEU A 20 17.36 -13.38 -21.95
CA LEU A 20 18.75 -13.16 -21.57
C LEU A 20 19.66 -14.29 -22.06
N PRO A 21 20.87 -13.96 -22.54
CA PRO A 21 21.86 -14.97 -22.96
C PRO A 21 22.44 -15.74 -21.75
N SER A 22 23.10 -16.86 -22.02
CA SER A 22 23.73 -17.68 -20.97
C SER A 22 24.79 -16.93 -20.14
N ASN A 23 25.47 -15.94 -20.73
CA ASN A 23 26.46 -15.05 -20.06
C ASN A 23 25.83 -13.77 -19.49
N LYS A 24 24.53 -13.82 -19.15
CA LYS A 24 23.81 -12.69 -18.51
C LYS A 24 24.56 -12.12 -17.31
N GLN A 25 24.46 -10.81 -17.15
CA GLN A 25 25.13 -10.08 -16.08
C GLN A 25 24.27 -10.00 -14.82
N LYS A 26 24.84 -10.31 -13.67
CA LYS A 26 24.20 -10.12 -12.37
C LYS A 26 24.02 -8.63 -12.07
N PHE A 27 22.83 -8.24 -11.60
CA PHE A 27 22.53 -6.90 -11.15
C PHE A 27 21.85 -6.95 -9.79
N MET A 28 22.27 -6.11 -8.85
CA MET A 28 21.72 -6.06 -7.51
C MET A 28 21.36 -4.63 -7.12
N LEU A 29 20.24 -4.50 -6.44
CA LEU A 29 19.73 -3.26 -5.86
C LEU A 29 19.55 -3.45 -4.36
N ALA A 30 19.99 -2.48 -3.56
CA ALA A 30 19.69 -2.41 -2.16
C ALA A 30 19.12 -1.03 -1.85
N LEU A 31 17.92 -0.98 -1.29
CA LEU A 31 17.19 0.24 -0.95
C LEU A 31 17.30 0.49 0.55
N GLU A 32 17.91 1.60 0.94
CA GLU A 32 17.94 2.09 2.31
C GLU A 32 16.69 2.92 2.58
N ARG A 33 15.99 2.56 3.66
CA ARG A 33 14.69 3.10 4.05
C ARG A 33 14.73 3.91 5.34
N GLY A 34 15.49 3.46 6.29
CA GLY A 34 15.73 4.05 7.60
C GLY A 34 17.14 3.71 8.06
N GLU A 35 17.53 4.16 9.25
CA GLU A 35 18.85 3.88 9.80
C GLU A 35 19.03 2.38 10.03
N GLY A 36 19.83 1.76 9.19
CA GLY A 36 20.10 0.34 9.20
C GLY A 36 18.98 -0.54 8.65
N GLU A 37 17.99 0.01 7.95
CA GLU A 37 16.97 -0.76 7.24
C GLU A 37 17.28 -0.81 5.75
N ILE A 38 17.48 -2.01 5.25
CA ILE A 38 17.89 -2.25 3.86
C ILE A 38 17.07 -3.37 3.25
N LYS A 39 16.45 -3.09 2.10
CA LYS A 39 15.76 -4.08 1.28
C LYS A 39 16.57 -4.41 0.04
N VAL A 40 16.76 -5.70 -0.25
CA VAL A 40 17.60 -6.17 -1.35
C VAL A 40 16.77 -6.82 -2.45
N TYR A 41 17.09 -6.50 -3.70
CA TYR A 41 16.59 -7.19 -4.87
C TYR A 41 17.73 -7.62 -5.79
N LYS A 42 17.67 -8.85 -6.29
CA LYS A 42 18.72 -9.44 -7.17
C LYS A 42 18.10 -9.91 -8.47
N THR A 43 18.72 -9.56 -9.59
CA THR A 43 18.26 -9.94 -10.92
C THR A 43 19.41 -10.09 -11.90
N TYR A 44 19.08 -10.27 -13.16
CA TYR A 44 20.04 -10.36 -14.26
C TYR A 44 19.63 -9.40 -15.39
N ILE A 45 20.63 -8.96 -16.16
CA ILE A 45 20.47 -8.05 -17.29
C ILE A 45 21.34 -8.55 -18.47
N TYR A 46 21.14 -7.98 -19.65
CA TYR A 46 22.04 -8.20 -20.78
C TYR A 46 23.42 -7.65 -20.48
N PRO A 47 24.51 -8.35 -20.85
CA PRO A 47 25.88 -7.93 -20.54
C PRO A 47 26.32 -6.70 -21.34
N SER A 48 25.83 -6.51 -22.57
CA SER A 48 26.12 -5.38 -23.45
C SER A 48 25.13 -5.25 -24.60
N GLY A 49 25.07 -4.09 -25.25
CA GLY A 49 24.30 -3.85 -26.46
C GLY A 49 22.78 -3.66 -26.25
N HIS A 50 22.30 -3.69 -25.02
CA HIS A 50 20.88 -3.59 -24.63
C HIS A 50 20.68 -2.56 -23.51
N GLU A 51 21.37 -1.43 -23.59
CA GLU A 51 21.41 -0.43 -22.51
C GLU A 51 20.02 0.15 -22.21
N LYS A 52 19.18 0.35 -23.25
CA LYS A 52 17.82 0.89 -23.10
C LYS A 52 16.89 -0.13 -22.44
N GLU A 53 16.93 -1.37 -22.89
CA GLU A 53 16.13 -2.47 -22.37
C GLU A 53 16.51 -2.75 -20.91
N ASN A 54 17.81 -2.79 -20.59
CA ASN A 54 18.30 -2.96 -19.23
C ASN A 54 17.85 -1.81 -18.33
N LEU A 55 17.97 -0.56 -18.79
CA LEU A 55 17.54 0.60 -18.01
C LEU A 55 16.03 0.58 -17.76
N SER A 56 15.23 0.28 -18.80
CA SER A 56 13.77 0.18 -18.66
C SER A 56 13.38 -0.91 -17.66
N TYR A 57 14.03 -2.07 -17.73
CA TYR A 57 13.77 -3.17 -16.82
C TYR A 57 14.11 -2.82 -15.36
N ILE A 58 15.27 -2.28 -15.12
CA ILE A 58 15.70 -1.90 -13.76
C ILE A 58 14.88 -0.72 -13.23
N GLU A 59 14.50 0.22 -14.08
CA GLU A 59 13.66 1.35 -13.69
C GLU A 59 12.30 0.91 -13.16
N ARG A 60 11.66 -0.08 -13.79
CA ARG A 60 10.38 -0.66 -13.29
C ARG A 60 10.54 -1.32 -11.92
N ILE A 61 11.67 -2.00 -11.67
CA ILE A 61 11.99 -2.59 -10.37
C ILE A 61 12.24 -1.48 -9.34
N VAL A 62 13.02 -0.47 -9.67
CA VAL A 62 13.26 0.69 -8.79
C VAL A 62 11.94 1.36 -8.41
N LYS A 63 11.07 1.64 -9.40
CA LYS A 63 9.77 2.25 -9.13
C LYS A 63 8.92 1.37 -8.21
N PHE A 64 8.89 0.07 -8.46
CA PHE A 64 8.16 -0.84 -7.58
C PHE A 64 8.71 -0.84 -6.15
N MET A 65 10.03 -0.98 -5.99
CA MET A 65 10.66 -0.96 -4.67
C MET A 65 10.39 0.33 -3.90
N LEU A 66 10.40 1.50 -4.58
CA LEU A 66 10.10 2.78 -3.95
C LEU A 66 8.67 2.83 -3.41
N TRP A 67 7.69 2.40 -4.19
CA TRP A 67 6.28 2.51 -3.78
C TRP A 67 5.82 1.37 -2.88
N ALA A 68 6.45 0.20 -3.00
CA ALA A 68 6.21 -0.94 -2.11
C ALA A 68 6.88 -0.75 -0.74
N TYR A 69 8.18 -0.48 -0.75
CA TYR A 69 8.96 -0.44 0.49
C TYR A 69 9.18 0.96 1.04
N GLY A 70 9.31 1.96 0.15
CA GLY A 70 9.78 3.29 0.49
C GLY A 70 11.28 3.33 0.70
N GLY A 71 11.87 4.51 0.60
CA GLY A 71 13.30 4.69 0.85
C GLY A 71 13.88 5.91 0.14
N TYR A 72 15.15 6.17 0.37
CA TYR A 72 15.81 7.39 -0.12
C TYR A 72 17.20 7.14 -0.73
N LYS A 73 17.75 5.90 -0.66
CA LYS A 73 19.07 5.61 -1.24
C LYS A 73 19.14 4.21 -1.80
N PHE A 74 19.52 4.11 -3.06
CA PHE A 74 19.85 2.85 -3.72
C PHE A 74 21.35 2.63 -3.80
N TYR A 75 21.80 1.47 -3.37
CA TYR A 75 23.11 0.91 -3.67
C TYR A 75 22.96 -0.04 -4.85
N LEU A 76 23.76 0.17 -5.91
CA LEU A 76 23.66 -0.55 -7.16
C LEU A 76 24.98 -1.28 -7.47
N TYR A 77 24.85 -2.56 -7.80
CA TYR A 77 25.97 -3.36 -8.28
C TYR A 77 25.65 -3.95 -9.65
N GLY A 78 26.58 -3.83 -10.58
CA GLY A 78 26.51 -4.50 -11.87
C GLY A 78 26.82 -3.59 -13.07
N ASN A 79 26.16 -2.43 -13.21
CA ASN A 79 26.34 -1.58 -14.39
C ASN A 79 26.12 -0.09 -14.09
N ASN A 80 27.19 0.69 -14.11
CA ASN A 80 27.15 2.13 -13.79
C ASN A 80 26.45 3.01 -14.85
N ARG A 81 26.26 2.53 -16.09
CA ARG A 81 25.46 3.24 -17.10
C ARG A 81 23.99 3.25 -16.72
N ILE A 82 23.48 2.16 -16.12
CA ILE A 82 22.13 2.08 -15.58
C ILE A 82 21.97 3.10 -14.44
N SER A 83 22.91 3.16 -13.51
CA SER A 83 22.90 4.13 -12.41
C SER A 83 22.88 5.57 -12.92
N GLY A 84 23.65 5.88 -13.94
CA GLY A 84 23.63 7.19 -14.60
C GLY A 84 22.28 7.51 -15.25
N GLY A 85 21.61 6.52 -15.83
CA GLY A 85 20.25 6.62 -16.37
C GLY A 85 19.22 6.88 -15.27
N LEU A 86 19.26 6.10 -14.18
CA LEU A 86 18.36 6.24 -13.05
C LEU A 86 18.45 7.62 -12.38
N ARG A 87 19.67 8.15 -12.17
CA ARG A 87 19.87 9.51 -11.63
C ARG A 87 19.24 10.60 -12.47
N LYS A 88 19.15 10.43 -13.80
CA LYS A 88 18.46 11.36 -14.69
C LYS A 88 16.96 11.22 -14.61
N ILE A 89 16.46 9.97 -14.58
CA ILE A 89 15.03 9.66 -14.52
C ILE A 89 14.45 10.13 -13.18
N TYR A 90 15.09 9.80 -12.06
CA TYR A 90 14.68 10.16 -10.70
C TYR A 90 15.40 11.44 -10.24
N SER A 91 15.07 12.55 -10.85
CA SER A 91 15.56 13.89 -10.50
C SER A 91 14.37 14.88 -10.50
N PRO A 92 14.50 16.07 -9.91
CA PRO A 92 13.40 17.05 -9.85
C PRO A 92 12.72 17.35 -11.20
N ASN A 93 13.51 17.35 -12.27
CA ASN A 93 13.04 17.62 -13.64
C ASN A 93 13.07 16.35 -14.52
N GLY A 94 13.24 15.18 -13.93
CA GLY A 94 13.28 13.91 -14.63
C GLY A 94 11.88 13.34 -14.88
N GLU A 95 11.83 12.24 -15.63
CA GLU A 95 10.57 11.53 -15.92
C GLU A 95 9.84 11.12 -14.63
N ARG A 96 10.57 10.80 -13.56
CA ARG A 96 10.06 10.44 -12.24
C ARG A 96 10.24 11.56 -11.21
N GLY A 97 10.04 12.81 -11.64
CA GLY A 97 10.13 13.97 -10.75
C GLY A 97 9.14 13.91 -9.59
N PHE A 98 7.92 13.40 -9.84
CA PHE A 98 6.92 13.17 -8.81
C PHE A 98 7.43 12.17 -7.74
N ASP A 99 7.94 11.00 -8.17
CA ASP A 99 8.46 9.98 -7.26
C ASP A 99 9.64 10.53 -6.43
N TYR A 100 10.55 11.30 -7.07
CA TYR A 100 11.67 11.94 -6.40
C TYR A 100 11.23 12.89 -5.30
N GLU A 101 10.32 13.83 -5.62
CA GLU A 101 9.84 14.82 -4.66
C GLU A 101 9.00 14.20 -3.55
N PHE A 102 8.20 13.18 -3.88
CA PHE A 102 7.39 12.47 -2.89
C PHE A 102 8.27 11.75 -1.87
N MET A 103 9.27 10.98 -2.31
CA MET A 103 10.21 10.30 -1.42
C MET A 103 11.03 11.30 -0.60
N ARG A 104 11.44 12.42 -1.20
CA ARG A 104 12.11 13.51 -0.48
C ARG A 104 11.24 14.07 0.64
N LYS A 105 9.93 14.26 0.40
CA LYS A 105 8.98 14.73 1.42
C LYS A 105 8.80 13.71 2.54
N VAL A 106 8.67 12.43 2.20
CA VAL A 106 8.47 11.35 3.18
C VAL A 106 9.70 11.16 4.07
N TYR A 107 10.90 11.10 3.49
CA TYR A 107 12.13 10.75 4.22
C TYR A 107 12.96 11.96 4.66
N GLY A 108 12.61 13.18 4.20
CA GLY A 108 13.40 14.40 4.50
C GLY A 108 14.78 14.40 3.85
N ARG A 109 15.02 13.53 2.86
CA ARG A 109 16.30 13.32 2.19
C ARG A 109 16.09 13.17 0.70
N SER A 110 17.06 13.62 -0.10
CA SER A 110 17.06 13.40 -1.54
C SER A 110 17.24 11.93 -1.88
N LEU A 111 16.58 11.48 -2.95
CA LEU A 111 16.77 10.14 -3.47
C LEU A 111 18.14 10.02 -4.16
N GLU A 112 18.95 9.07 -3.73
CA GLU A 112 20.32 8.85 -4.19
C GLU A 112 20.50 7.47 -4.84
N PHE A 113 21.39 7.40 -5.84
CA PHE A 113 21.82 6.15 -6.49
C PHE A 113 23.34 6.05 -6.42
N ILE A 114 23.88 5.07 -5.72
CA ILE A 114 25.30 4.90 -5.45
C ILE A 114 25.79 3.58 -6.06
N ASP A 115 26.80 3.66 -6.90
CA ASP A 115 27.48 2.46 -7.41
C ASP A 115 28.42 1.91 -6.34
N VAL A 116 28.34 0.61 -6.08
CA VAL A 116 29.17 -0.10 -5.11
C VAL A 116 29.80 -1.35 -5.73
N LYS A 117 30.93 -1.79 -5.17
CA LYS A 117 31.54 -3.08 -5.52
C LYS A 117 30.79 -4.23 -4.83
N GLU A 118 30.93 -5.45 -5.32
CA GLU A 118 30.23 -6.60 -4.75
C GLU A 118 30.54 -6.84 -3.26
N ASN A 119 31.78 -6.62 -2.86
CA ASN A 119 32.21 -6.75 -1.46
C ASN A 119 31.73 -5.60 -0.54
N GLU A 120 31.26 -4.50 -1.11
CA GLU A 120 30.73 -3.33 -0.41
C GLU A 120 29.18 -3.30 -0.45
N PHE A 121 28.56 -4.27 -1.13
CA PHE A 121 27.11 -4.32 -1.30
C PHE A 121 26.43 -4.64 0.05
N PRO A 122 25.48 -3.80 0.51
CA PRO A 122 24.86 -3.96 1.82
C PRO A 122 23.99 -5.22 1.89
N GLN A 123 23.95 -5.82 3.07
CA GLN A 123 23.07 -6.95 3.35
C GLN A 123 21.66 -6.48 3.72
N GLU A 124 20.67 -7.31 3.43
CA GLU A 124 19.29 -7.06 3.84
C GLU A 124 19.18 -7.01 5.36
N LYS A 125 18.48 -5.98 5.86
CA LYS A 125 18.21 -5.81 7.28
C LYS A 125 16.90 -5.07 7.47
N GLU A 126 16.02 -5.60 8.27
CA GLU A 126 14.71 -5.04 8.57
C GLU A 126 14.49 -4.91 10.08
N ILE A 127 13.79 -3.87 10.49
CA ILE A 127 13.40 -3.62 11.89
C ILE A 127 11.87 -3.56 11.93
N PRO A 128 11.19 -4.73 12.06
CA PRO A 128 9.74 -4.76 11.99
C PRO A 128 9.08 -4.21 13.25
N LEU A 129 7.93 -3.58 13.08
CA LEU A 129 7.01 -3.27 14.15
C LEU A 129 6.34 -4.59 14.60
N LYS A 130 6.71 -5.06 15.77
CA LYS A 130 6.17 -6.30 16.33
C LYS A 130 4.76 -6.07 16.83
N ALA A 131 3.78 -6.70 16.18
CA ALA A 131 2.45 -6.85 16.74
C ALA A 131 2.40 -8.11 17.59
N SER A 132 1.53 -8.12 18.58
CA SER A 132 1.42 -9.25 19.51
C SER A 132 -0.03 -9.59 19.79
N MET A 133 -0.37 -10.87 19.67
CA MET A 133 -1.64 -11.38 20.20
C MET A 133 -1.67 -11.42 21.75
N GLU A 134 -0.59 -10.99 22.42
CA GLU A 134 -0.58 -10.90 23.86
C GLU A 134 -1.54 -9.80 24.34
N LYS A 135 -2.62 -10.25 24.96
CA LYS A 135 -3.74 -9.39 25.37
C LYS A 135 -3.54 -8.72 26.72
N LYS A 136 -2.43 -8.98 27.42
CA LYS A 136 -2.19 -8.45 28.77
C LYS A 136 -2.10 -6.93 28.80
N GLY A 137 -2.60 -6.35 29.87
CA GLY A 137 -2.46 -4.92 30.20
C GLY A 137 -3.67 -4.07 29.83
N TYR A 138 -3.53 -2.79 30.08
CA TYR A 138 -4.51 -1.72 29.86
C TYR A 138 -4.11 -0.99 28.57
N LYS A 139 -4.78 -1.30 27.46
CA LYS A 139 -4.37 -0.80 26.15
C LYS A 139 -5.46 0.05 25.51
N ILE A 140 -5.05 1.08 24.79
CA ILE A 140 -5.92 1.90 23.95
C ILE A 140 -5.53 1.69 22.50
N GLY A 141 -6.51 1.44 21.64
CA GLY A 141 -6.37 1.47 20.19
C GLY A 141 -7.18 2.61 19.61
N PHE A 142 -6.55 3.45 18.82
CA PHE A 142 -7.16 4.59 18.16
C PHE A 142 -7.08 4.42 16.64
N ASP A 143 -8.17 4.69 15.93
CA ASP A 143 -8.24 4.67 14.49
C ASP A 143 -8.68 6.03 13.95
N ALA A 144 -7.79 6.67 13.21
CA ALA A 144 -8.01 7.97 12.59
C ALA A 144 -8.45 7.81 11.13
N GLY A 145 -9.76 7.63 10.92
CA GLY A 145 -10.36 7.55 9.59
C GLY A 145 -10.60 8.90 8.94
N GLY A 146 -11.02 8.89 7.68
CA GLY A 146 -11.27 10.12 6.89
C GLY A 146 -12.58 10.84 7.23
N SER A 147 -13.57 10.15 7.82
CA SER A 147 -14.89 10.65 8.17
C SER A 147 -15.27 10.46 9.65
N ASP A 148 -14.59 9.54 10.29
CA ASP A 148 -14.80 9.17 11.68
C ASP A 148 -13.47 8.86 12.36
N ARG A 149 -13.47 8.95 13.68
CA ARG A 149 -12.40 8.50 14.55
C ARG A 149 -12.97 7.47 15.51
N LYS A 150 -12.27 6.38 15.69
CA LYS A 150 -12.70 5.27 16.56
C LYS A 150 -11.66 5.05 17.64
N VAL A 151 -12.15 4.72 18.83
CA VAL A 151 -11.27 4.36 19.94
C VAL A 151 -11.81 3.17 20.69
N THR A 152 -10.95 2.21 20.99
CA THR A 152 -11.26 1.03 21.77
C THR A 152 -10.30 0.96 22.95
N SER A 153 -10.77 0.69 24.15
CA SER A 153 -9.91 0.34 25.28
C SER A 153 -10.14 -1.09 25.74
N THR A 154 -9.05 -1.75 26.11
CA THR A 154 -9.07 -3.16 26.53
C THR A 154 -8.34 -3.36 27.85
N ILE A 155 -8.87 -4.27 28.69
CA ILE A 155 -8.18 -4.82 29.86
C ILE A 155 -7.93 -6.30 29.59
N ASN A 156 -6.68 -6.68 29.45
CA ASN A 156 -6.27 -8.04 29.11
C ASN A 156 -6.97 -8.60 27.85
N GLY A 157 -7.22 -7.69 26.88
CA GLY A 157 -7.83 -8.01 25.61
C GLY A 157 -9.35 -8.03 25.59
N GLU A 158 -10.01 -7.86 26.73
CA GLU A 158 -11.45 -7.67 26.80
C GLU A 158 -11.77 -6.19 26.58
N VAL A 159 -12.69 -5.90 25.66
CA VAL A 159 -13.14 -4.54 25.37
C VAL A 159 -13.96 -4.02 26.55
N VAL A 160 -13.53 -2.91 27.12
CA VAL A 160 -14.22 -2.24 28.23
C VAL A 160 -14.86 -0.92 27.80
N PHE A 161 -14.38 -0.36 26.68
CA PHE A 161 -14.95 0.85 26.09
C PHE A 161 -14.70 0.86 24.59
N ASP A 162 -15.68 1.35 23.85
CA ASP A 162 -15.63 1.52 22.40
C ASP A 162 -16.45 2.76 22.03
N SER A 163 -15.92 3.62 21.18
CA SER A 163 -16.68 4.75 20.65
C SER A 163 -16.22 5.13 19.23
N GLU A 164 -17.18 5.69 18.50
CA GLU A 164 -17.01 6.24 17.17
C GLU A 164 -17.57 7.66 17.14
N ASP A 165 -16.76 8.60 16.68
CA ASP A 165 -17.12 10.01 16.57
C ASP A 165 -16.92 10.51 15.14
N ILE A 166 -17.91 11.16 14.58
CA ILE A 166 -17.78 11.84 13.30
C ILE A 166 -16.84 13.04 13.45
N TRP A 167 -15.91 13.17 12.52
CA TRP A 167 -15.06 14.34 12.39
C TRP A 167 -14.81 14.71 10.95
N PHE A 168 -14.27 15.90 10.72
CA PHE A 168 -14.06 16.43 9.37
C PHE A 168 -12.60 16.88 9.18
N PRO A 169 -11.61 15.96 9.28
CA PRO A 169 -10.20 16.33 9.30
C PRO A 169 -9.77 17.01 8.00
N LYS A 170 -10.25 16.53 6.85
CA LYS A 170 -9.90 17.08 5.53
C LYS A 170 -10.44 18.51 5.29
N LEU A 171 -11.38 18.97 6.10
CA LEU A 171 -12.00 20.30 5.96
C LEU A 171 -11.40 21.34 6.90
N ASN A 172 -10.64 20.92 7.90
CA ASN A 172 -10.07 21.80 8.94
C ASN A 172 -8.61 22.12 8.67
N SER A 173 -8.26 23.40 8.77
CA SER A 173 -6.90 23.92 8.66
C SER A 173 -6.22 24.12 10.02
N ASP A 174 -6.99 24.17 11.10
CA ASP A 174 -6.48 24.35 12.46
C ASP A 174 -5.90 23.02 12.99
N PRO A 175 -4.60 22.94 13.28
CA PRO A 175 -3.99 21.74 13.85
C PRO A 175 -4.57 21.37 15.23
N GLU A 176 -5.03 22.34 16.01
CA GLU A 176 -5.64 22.08 17.32
C GLU A 176 -6.98 21.35 17.23
N TYR A 177 -7.74 21.51 16.13
CA TYR A 177 -8.93 20.70 15.89
C TYR A 177 -8.59 19.19 15.87
N HIS A 178 -7.52 18.83 15.18
CA HIS A 178 -7.06 17.44 15.09
C HIS A 178 -6.51 16.93 16.42
N ILE A 179 -5.63 17.71 17.04
CA ILE A 179 -4.97 17.37 18.32
C ILE A 179 -6.04 17.16 19.40
N ASN A 180 -6.97 18.10 19.55
CA ASN A 180 -8.00 18.04 20.58
C ASN A 180 -8.99 16.89 20.32
N GLY A 181 -9.34 16.62 19.05
CA GLY A 181 -10.18 15.49 18.69
C GLY A 181 -9.57 14.14 19.05
N ILE A 182 -8.28 13.96 18.78
CA ILE A 182 -7.54 12.75 19.15
C ILE A 182 -7.48 12.61 20.68
N LYS A 183 -7.09 13.66 21.37
CA LYS A 183 -6.99 13.67 22.84
C LYS A 183 -8.34 13.38 23.53
N ASP A 184 -9.43 13.96 23.03
CA ASP A 184 -10.76 13.69 23.56
C ASP A 184 -11.09 12.20 23.51
N SER A 185 -10.89 11.53 22.37
CA SER A 185 -11.11 10.09 22.24
C SER A 185 -10.21 9.28 23.19
N ILE A 186 -8.92 9.60 23.25
CA ILE A 186 -7.97 8.89 24.11
C ILE A 186 -8.30 9.09 25.61
N ASN A 187 -8.71 10.31 26.03
CA ASN A 187 -9.07 10.59 27.42
C ASN A 187 -10.30 9.78 27.86
N ARG A 188 -11.34 9.73 27.02
CA ARG A 188 -12.54 8.91 27.33
C ARG A 188 -12.18 7.43 27.47
N ALA A 189 -11.31 6.93 26.58
CA ALA A 189 -10.83 5.56 26.65
C ALA A 189 -9.97 5.29 27.90
N LYS A 190 -9.11 6.25 28.30
CA LYS A 190 -8.32 6.20 29.51
C LYS A 190 -9.19 6.21 30.78
N ASP A 191 -10.23 7.04 30.81
CA ASP A 191 -11.15 7.12 31.96
C ASP A 191 -11.84 5.78 32.19
N ALA A 192 -12.24 5.10 31.11
CA ALA A 192 -12.83 3.73 31.17
C ALA A 192 -11.84 2.68 31.68
N LEU A 193 -10.53 2.93 31.57
CA LEU A 193 -9.46 2.11 32.14
C LEU A 193 -9.10 2.47 33.61
N GLY A 194 -9.88 3.36 34.23
CA GLY A 194 -9.56 3.84 35.58
C GLY A 194 -8.29 4.70 35.65
N GLY A 195 -7.91 5.31 34.56
CA GLY A 195 -6.75 6.21 34.45
C GLY A 195 -5.41 5.53 34.12
N ARG A 196 -5.34 4.19 34.14
CA ARG A 196 -4.12 3.44 33.78
C ARG A 196 -4.08 3.16 32.28
N VAL A 197 -2.95 3.47 31.66
CA VAL A 197 -2.68 3.12 30.23
C VAL A 197 -1.28 2.52 30.12
N ASP A 198 -1.18 1.28 29.68
CA ASP A 198 0.11 0.58 29.53
C ASP A 198 0.69 0.77 28.10
N ALA A 199 -0.17 0.96 27.09
CA ALA A 199 0.24 1.25 25.71
C ALA A 199 -0.90 1.86 24.89
N ILE A 200 -0.54 2.62 23.85
CA ILE A 200 -1.45 3.15 22.83
C ILE A 200 -1.00 2.66 21.47
N GLY A 201 -1.89 2.02 20.72
CA GLY A 201 -1.72 1.72 19.31
C GLY A 201 -2.57 2.65 18.44
N VAL A 202 -2.04 3.10 17.33
CA VAL A 202 -2.71 4.02 16.41
C VAL A 202 -2.75 3.42 15.02
N SER A 203 -3.94 3.31 14.45
CA SER A 203 -4.23 3.11 13.03
C SER A 203 -4.53 4.48 12.41
N THR A 204 -3.94 4.83 11.30
CA THR A 204 -4.18 6.12 10.66
C THR A 204 -4.00 6.06 9.16
N ALA A 205 -4.86 6.77 8.43
CA ALA A 205 -4.63 7.02 7.02
C ALA A 205 -3.39 7.89 6.82
N GLY A 206 -2.54 7.53 5.86
CA GLY A 206 -1.34 8.27 5.50
C GLY A 206 -0.04 7.52 5.79
N ILE A 207 1.06 8.14 5.42
CA ILE A 207 2.39 7.56 5.49
C ILE A 207 3.00 7.81 6.87
N VAL A 208 3.39 6.74 7.52
CA VAL A 208 4.02 6.74 8.85
C VAL A 208 5.48 6.30 8.73
N VAL A 209 6.39 7.09 9.29
CA VAL A 209 7.81 6.72 9.46
C VAL A 209 8.21 7.05 10.89
N ASP A 210 8.75 6.09 11.62
CA ASP A 210 9.21 6.26 13.01
C ASP A 210 8.13 6.80 13.98
N ASN A 211 6.89 6.29 13.86
CA ASN A 211 5.70 6.76 14.59
C ASN A 211 5.31 8.22 14.30
N GLU A 212 5.80 8.81 13.23
CA GLU A 212 5.51 10.17 12.80
C GLU A 212 4.73 10.17 11.48
N ILE A 213 3.74 11.05 11.35
CA ILE A 213 3.00 11.26 10.11
C ILE A 213 3.83 12.11 9.15
N ARG A 214 4.18 11.53 7.99
CA ARG A 214 4.93 12.24 6.96
C ARG A 214 4.01 12.89 5.92
N VAL A 215 3.05 12.14 5.43
CA VAL A 215 2.03 12.60 4.46
C VAL A 215 0.71 11.96 4.82
N ALA A 216 -0.35 12.75 4.98
CA ALA A 216 -1.67 12.21 5.20
C ALA A 216 -2.77 13.09 4.61
N SER A 217 -3.72 12.46 3.93
CA SER A 217 -4.89 13.16 3.37
C SER A 217 -5.79 13.78 4.44
N LEU A 218 -5.68 13.31 5.69
CA LEU A 218 -6.42 13.85 6.83
C LEU A 218 -6.06 15.31 7.14
N PHE A 219 -4.83 15.72 6.85
CA PHE A 219 -4.27 17.00 7.26
C PHE A 219 -3.94 17.93 6.08
N LEU A 220 -4.55 17.71 4.91
CA LEU A 220 -4.25 18.44 3.67
C LEU A 220 -4.45 19.96 3.76
N LYS A 221 -5.36 20.42 4.62
CA LYS A 221 -5.61 21.85 4.80
C LYS A 221 -4.76 22.52 5.86
N VAL A 222 -4.03 21.74 6.64
CA VAL A 222 -3.12 22.33 7.65
C VAL A 222 -1.96 23.01 6.90
N PRO A 223 -1.65 24.28 7.23
CA PRO A 223 -0.58 25.02 6.57
C PRO A 223 0.78 24.32 6.69
N GLU A 224 1.57 24.37 5.62
CA GLU A 224 2.87 23.69 5.54
C GLU A 224 3.86 24.19 6.61
N GLU A 225 3.74 25.47 7.02
CA GLU A 225 4.63 26.08 8.00
C GLU A 225 4.48 25.48 9.40
N VAL A 226 3.26 25.03 9.76
CA VAL A 226 2.97 24.45 11.09
C VAL A 226 2.95 22.92 11.08
N TYR A 227 2.89 22.33 9.87
CA TYR A 227 2.79 20.88 9.71
C TYR A 227 3.95 20.12 10.39
N PRO A 228 5.24 20.49 10.22
CA PRO A 228 6.37 19.80 10.85
C PRO A 228 6.32 19.79 12.38
N GLU A 229 5.86 20.88 12.98
CA GLU A 229 5.83 21.01 14.44
C GLU A 229 4.59 20.37 15.07
N LYS A 230 3.42 20.52 14.44
CA LYS A 230 2.13 20.15 15.02
C LYS A 230 1.62 18.79 14.55
N ILE A 231 1.78 18.44 13.28
CA ILE A 231 1.18 17.25 12.68
C ILE A 231 2.17 16.09 12.63
N VAL A 232 3.39 16.31 12.18
CA VAL A 232 4.40 15.23 12.11
C VAL A 232 4.48 14.44 13.43
N PRO A 233 4.64 15.05 14.60
CA PRO A 233 4.74 14.33 15.86
C PRO A 233 3.40 14.07 16.57
N ILE A 234 2.25 14.31 15.94
CA ILE A 234 0.92 14.33 16.60
C ILE A 234 0.66 13.06 17.43
N TYR A 235 0.93 11.89 16.88
CA TYR A 235 0.73 10.62 17.60
C TYR A 235 1.90 10.28 18.53
N LYS A 236 3.13 10.59 18.14
CA LYS A 236 4.31 10.36 18.96
C LYS A 236 4.26 11.15 20.27
N ASN A 237 3.66 12.34 20.24
CA ASN A 237 3.48 13.18 21.43
C ASN A 237 2.50 12.58 22.44
N LEU A 238 1.56 11.70 22.02
CA LEU A 238 0.70 10.96 22.95
C LEU A 238 1.53 10.14 23.95
N GLY A 239 2.64 9.55 23.50
CA GLY A 239 3.53 8.77 24.38
C GLY A 239 4.10 9.60 25.54
N LYS A 240 4.44 10.87 25.26
CA LYS A 240 4.91 11.80 26.29
C LYS A 240 3.78 12.21 27.24
N GLU A 241 2.61 12.52 26.68
CA GLU A 241 1.45 13.03 27.42
C GLU A 241 0.85 11.96 28.35
N TYR A 242 0.74 10.73 27.86
CA TYR A 242 0.16 9.61 28.62
C TYR A 242 1.22 8.73 29.33
N SER A 243 2.50 9.08 29.20
CA SER A 243 3.64 8.37 29.81
C SER A 243 3.64 6.86 29.53
N CYS A 244 3.32 6.48 28.29
CA CYS A 244 3.27 5.08 27.84
C CYS A 244 3.84 4.94 26.42
N PRO A 245 4.25 3.73 26.01
CA PRO A 245 4.63 3.44 24.63
C PRO A 245 3.50 3.73 23.64
N VAL A 246 3.85 4.33 22.49
CA VAL A 246 2.93 4.53 21.37
C VAL A 246 3.51 3.86 20.12
N LYS A 247 2.67 3.14 19.42
CA LYS A 247 2.98 2.58 18.11
C LYS A 247 1.96 3.05 17.09
N VAL A 248 2.44 3.46 15.92
CA VAL A 248 1.61 4.01 14.85
C VAL A 248 1.83 3.19 13.59
N ALA A 249 0.74 2.77 12.94
CA ALA A 249 0.78 2.06 11.67
C ALA A 249 -0.23 2.67 10.68
N ASN A 250 0.04 2.47 9.40
CA ASN A 250 -0.92 2.81 8.35
C ASN A 250 -2.19 1.94 8.49
N ASP A 251 -3.35 2.50 8.15
CA ASP A 251 -4.65 1.81 8.22
C ASP A 251 -4.73 0.57 7.33
N GLY A 252 -4.06 0.56 6.17
CA GLY A 252 -3.92 -0.63 5.32
C GLY A 252 -3.13 -1.75 6.00
N ASP A 253 -2.04 -1.42 6.70
CA ASP A 253 -1.27 -2.41 7.47
C ASP A 253 -2.07 -2.97 8.64
N VAL A 254 -2.83 -2.13 9.33
CA VAL A 254 -3.70 -2.57 10.44
C VAL A 254 -4.84 -3.45 9.92
N ALA A 255 -5.42 -3.14 8.75
CA ALA A 255 -6.41 -3.97 8.10
C ALA A 255 -5.84 -5.35 7.69
N ALA A 256 -4.62 -5.38 7.13
CA ALA A 256 -3.92 -6.63 6.82
C ALA A 256 -3.63 -7.45 8.09
N LEU A 257 -3.23 -6.79 9.19
CA LEU A 257 -2.99 -7.40 10.48
C LEU A 257 -4.27 -8.01 11.07
N ALA A 258 -5.39 -7.30 11.00
CA ALA A 258 -6.71 -7.81 11.42
C ALA A 258 -7.08 -9.09 10.66
N GLY A 259 -6.89 -9.10 9.35
CA GLY A 259 -7.10 -10.27 8.51
C GLY A 259 -6.16 -11.43 8.84
N ALA A 260 -4.88 -11.15 9.08
CA ALA A 260 -3.87 -12.14 9.47
C ALA A 260 -4.24 -12.80 10.79
N PHE A 261 -4.64 -12.03 11.80
CA PHE A 261 -5.10 -12.58 13.08
C PHE A 261 -6.39 -13.40 12.94
N SER A 262 -7.33 -12.96 12.10
CA SER A 262 -8.57 -13.70 11.86
C SER A 262 -8.33 -15.05 11.19
N LEU A 263 -7.38 -15.11 10.27
CA LEU A 263 -7.02 -16.34 9.56
C LEU A 263 -6.02 -17.21 10.33
N GLY A 264 -5.36 -16.67 11.36
CA GLY A 264 -4.29 -17.35 12.09
C GLY A 264 -3.04 -17.60 11.23
N GLU A 265 -2.83 -16.81 10.20
CA GLU A 265 -1.73 -16.96 9.23
C GLU A 265 -1.07 -15.61 8.92
N GLY A 266 0.25 -15.64 8.70
CA GLY A 266 1.03 -14.50 8.21
C GLY A 266 1.36 -14.60 6.71
N ARG A 267 2.28 -13.73 6.24
CA ARG A 267 2.61 -13.54 4.81
C ARG A 267 1.38 -13.09 4.00
N ILE A 268 0.68 -12.13 4.55
CA ILE A 268 -0.57 -11.63 4.00
C ILE A 268 -0.38 -10.21 3.46
N LEU A 269 -0.77 -9.99 2.22
CA LEU A 269 -0.94 -8.69 1.61
C LEU A 269 -2.44 -8.37 1.55
N GLY A 270 -2.87 -7.34 2.26
CA GLY A 270 -4.21 -6.78 2.12
C GLY A 270 -4.23 -5.75 0.99
N ILE A 271 -5.19 -5.85 0.08
CA ILE A 271 -5.42 -4.87 -0.99
C ILE A 271 -6.87 -4.45 -0.97
N ALA A 272 -7.11 -3.16 -0.73
CA ALA A 272 -8.42 -2.55 -0.75
C ALA A 272 -8.63 -1.77 -2.04
N MET A 273 -9.58 -2.22 -2.85
CA MET A 273 -9.99 -1.57 -4.10
C MET A 273 -11.20 -0.67 -3.84
N GLY A 274 -10.96 0.63 -3.83
CA GLY A 274 -11.98 1.66 -3.54
C GLY A 274 -11.95 2.81 -4.54
N THR A 275 -11.88 4.04 -4.03
CA THR A 275 -11.60 5.24 -4.84
C THR A 275 -10.22 5.15 -5.48
N SER A 276 -9.25 4.64 -4.73
CA SER A 276 -7.93 4.25 -5.19
C SER A 276 -7.60 2.86 -4.65
N GLU A 277 -6.37 2.40 -4.80
CA GLU A 277 -5.85 1.21 -4.19
C GLU A 277 -5.17 1.57 -2.86
N ALA A 278 -5.43 0.80 -1.80
CA ALA A 278 -4.68 0.86 -0.56
C ALA A 278 -4.17 -0.53 -0.23
N ALA A 279 -2.96 -0.63 0.31
CA ALA A 279 -2.38 -1.92 0.64
C ALA A 279 -1.70 -1.92 2.01
N GLY A 280 -1.50 -3.11 2.57
CA GLY A 280 -0.75 -3.33 3.79
C GLY A 280 -0.21 -4.76 3.83
N TYR A 281 0.95 -4.95 4.45
CA TYR A 281 1.63 -6.24 4.46
C TYR A 281 2.02 -6.70 5.88
N VAL A 282 1.78 -7.96 6.15
CA VAL A 282 2.14 -8.64 7.41
C VAL A 282 3.00 -9.87 7.13
N ASP A 283 4.12 -9.98 7.83
CA ASP A 283 5.05 -11.09 7.66
C ASP A 283 4.57 -12.40 8.35
N GLU A 284 5.37 -13.48 8.27
CA GLU A 284 5.07 -14.78 8.86
C GLU A 284 4.90 -14.76 10.39
N ASN A 285 5.43 -13.74 11.07
CA ASN A 285 5.38 -13.57 12.52
C ASN A 285 4.35 -12.50 12.94
N PHE A 286 3.45 -12.12 12.05
CA PHE A 286 2.44 -11.06 12.26
C PHE A 286 3.05 -9.67 12.49
N ASN A 287 4.27 -9.42 12.02
CA ASN A 287 4.87 -8.11 12.13
C ASN A 287 4.54 -7.23 10.93
N ILE A 288 4.34 -5.94 11.19
CA ILE A 288 4.28 -4.89 10.17
C ILE A 288 5.73 -4.46 9.87
N LYS A 289 6.09 -4.43 8.60
CA LYS A 289 7.47 -4.12 8.16
C LYS A 289 7.78 -2.63 8.07
N GLY A 290 6.80 -1.76 8.29
CA GLY A 290 6.94 -0.33 8.05
C GLY A 290 7.20 0.00 6.58
N TYR A 291 6.77 -0.86 5.65
CA TYR A 291 6.81 -0.59 4.22
C TYR A 291 5.83 0.54 3.88
N LEU A 292 6.09 1.22 2.76
CA LEU A 292 5.22 2.28 2.30
C LEU A 292 3.85 1.74 1.85
N ASN A 293 3.88 0.59 1.19
CA ASN A 293 2.70 -0.13 0.67
C ASN A 293 1.75 0.74 -0.21
N GLU A 294 2.28 1.80 -0.84
CA GLU A 294 1.52 2.66 -1.76
C GLU A 294 1.49 2.05 -3.17
N LEU A 295 0.91 0.86 -3.28
CA LEU A 295 0.87 0.07 -4.52
C LEU A 295 0.05 0.74 -5.62
N ALA A 296 -0.82 1.69 -5.28
CA ALA A 296 -1.50 2.55 -6.24
C ALA A 296 -0.55 3.22 -7.24
N PHE A 297 0.69 3.50 -6.85
CA PHE A 297 1.72 4.10 -7.70
C PHE A 297 2.77 3.12 -8.20
N ALA A 298 2.67 1.85 -7.80
CA ALA A 298 3.56 0.80 -8.28
C ALA A 298 3.19 0.36 -9.72
N PRO A 299 4.18 0.04 -10.59
CA PRO A 299 3.89 -0.37 -11.96
C PRO A 299 3.25 -1.76 -12.01
N VAL A 300 2.16 -1.88 -12.78
CA VAL A 300 1.42 -3.13 -13.04
C VAL A 300 1.23 -3.43 -14.52
N ASP A 301 1.37 -2.40 -15.38
CA ASP A 301 1.31 -2.51 -16.84
C ASP A 301 2.57 -1.95 -17.48
N ALA A 302 3.19 -2.73 -18.36
CA ALA A 302 4.39 -2.37 -19.12
C ALA A 302 4.08 -1.70 -20.47
N ASN A 303 2.80 -1.50 -20.83
CA ASN A 303 2.43 -0.83 -22.07
C ASN A 303 2.80 0.67 -21.99
N ILE A 304 3.50 1.17 -23.01
CA ILE A 304 3.86 2.59 -23.10
C ILE A 304 2.65 3.51 -23.24
N ASN A 305 1.53 2.99 -23.73
CA ASN A 305 0.24 3.69 -23.88
C ASN A 305 -0.74 3.38 -22.75
N ALA A 306 -0.28 2.74 -21.67
CA ALA A 306 -1.10 2.43 -20.52
C ALA A 306 -1.85 3.66 -19.97
N PRO A 307 -3.00 3.48 -19.33
CA PRO A 307 -3.72 4.56 -18.67
C PRO A 307 -2.83 5.33 -17.72
N LYS A 308 -3.03 6.66 -17.72
CA LYS A 308 -2.28 7.59 -16.91
C LYS A 308 -3.01 7.84 -15.60
N ASP A 309 -2.29 7.77 -14.50
CA ASP A 309 -2.79 8.21 -13.21
C ASP A 309 -2.84 9.74 -13.15
N GLU A 310 -3.98 10.30 -12.74
CA GLU A 310 -4.23 11.75 -12.76
C GLU A 310 -3.36 12.50 -11.75
N TRP A 311 -3.01 11.85 -10.64
CA TRP A 311 -2.27 12.50 -9.56
C TRP A 311 -0.74 12.47 -9.79
N SER A 312 -0.18 11.29 -10.00
CA SER A 312 1.26 11.15 -10.25
C SER A 312 1.68 11.53 -11.67
N GLY A 313 0.73 11.47 -12.59
CA GLY A 313 1.02 11.59 -14.02
C GLY A 313 1.69 10.36 -14.63
N ASP A 314 1.85 9.28 -13.87
CA ASP A 314 2.49 8.05 -14.31
C ASP A 314 1.53 7.13 -15.07
N LYS A 315 2.10 6.30 -15.94
CA LYS A 315 1.35 5.32 -16.73
C LYS A 315 1.50 3.91 -16.17
N GLY A 316 0.42 3.14 -16.26
CA GLY A 316 0.46 1.72 -15.96
C GLY A 316 0.65 1.39 -14.49
N VAL A 317 0.19 2.25 -13.58
CA VAL A 317 0.29 2.08 -12.12
C VAL A 317 -1.01 1.55 -11.52
N GLY A 318 -0.93 0.95 -10.34
CA GLY A 318 -2.00 0.22 -9.67
C GLY A 318 -3.35 0.95 -9.59
N SER A 319 -3.35 2.26 -9.30
CA SER A 319 -4.56 3.09 -9.22
C SER A 319 -5.44 3.00 -10.46
N ALA A 320 -4.85 2.90 -11.65
CA ALA A 320 -5.56 2.81 -12.92
C ALA A 320 -6.15 1.41 -13.21
N TYR A 321 -5.85 0.40 -12.39
CA TYR A 321 -6.24 -1.00 -12.58
C TYR A 321 -7.04 -1.59 -11.42
N HIS A 322 -6.78 -1.16 -10.19
CA HIS A 322 -7.34 -1.71 -8.95
C HIS A 322 -8.24 -0.73 -8.21
N SER A 323 -9.01 0.06 -8.96
CA SER A 323 -9.89 1.10 -8.40
C SER A 323 -11.26 1.14 -9.09
N GLN A 324 -12.17 1.95 -8.55
CA GLN A 324 -13.44 2.25 -9.19
C GLN A 324 -13.26 2.91 -10.58
N ASP A 325 -12.17 3.65 -10.79
CA ASP A 325 -11.90 4.33 -12.05
C ASP A 325 -11.54 3.34 -13.16
N ALA A 326 -10.90 2.21 -12.81
CA ALA A 326 -10.71 1.10 -13.73
C ALA A 326 -12.05 0.52 -14.21
N VAL A 327 -13.02 0.32 -13.31
CA VAL A 327 -14.37 -0.14 -13.66
C VAL A 327 -15.06 0.83 -14.61
N ILE A 328 -15.00 2.13 -14.31
CA ILE A 328 -15.63 3.19 -15.12
C ILE A 328 -14.97 3.28 -16.50
N ARG A 329 -13.64 3.19 -16.57
CA ARG A 329 -12.87 3.17 -17.82
C ARG A 329 -13.28 2.00 -18.71
N LEU A 330 -13.32 0.80 -18.16
CA LEU A 330 -13.71 -0.42 -18.89
C LEU A 330 -15.18 -0.39 -19.33
N ALA A 331 -16.06 0.19 -18.52
CA ALA A 331 -17.46 0.37 -18.89
C ALA A 331 -17.62 1.31 -20.09
N LYS A 332 -16.85 2.40 -20.14
CA LYS A 332 -16.80 3.32 -21.30
C LYS A 332 -16.29 2.60 -22.57
N GLU A 333 -15.25 1.77 -22.44
CA GLU A 333 -14.72 0.97 -23.56
C GLU A 333 -15.77 0.00 -24.13
N LEU A 334 -16.59 -0.61 -23.26
CA LEU A 334 -17.72 -1.44 -23.65
C LEU A 334 -18.98 -0.66 -24.07
N ARG A 335 -18.90 0.67 -24.12
CA ARG A 335 -20.01 1.55 -24.46
C ARG A 335 -21.25 1.31 -23.57
N ILE A 336 -21.01 1.08 -22.27
CA ILE A 336 -22.08 1.04 -21.28
C ILE A 336 -22.46 2.49 -20.98
N GLU A 337 -23.73 2.83 -21.18
CA GLU A 337 -24.25 4.14 -20.84
C GLU A 337 -24.36 4.29 -19.32
N ILE A 338 -23.56 5.21 -18.78
CA ILE A 338 -23.59 5.59 -17.37
C ILE A 338 -23.83 7.10 -17.33
N ASN A 339 -24.76 7.53 -16.48
CA ASN A 339 -25.03 8.97 -16.31
C ASN A 339 -23.74 9.66 -15.81
N GLU A 340 -23.25 10.62 -16.58
CA GLU A 340 -22.00 11.34 -16.30
C GLU A 340 -22.11 12.27 -15.08
N GLU A 341 -23.30 12.65 -14.65
CA GLU A 341 -23.52 13.47 -13.45
C GLU A 341 -23.34 12.69 -12.14
N LEU A 342 -23.35 11.36 -12.20
CA LEU A 342 -23.13 10.51 -11.03
C LEU A 342 -21.70 10.64 -10.50
N SER A 343 -21.56 10.57 -9.19
CA SER A 343 -20.25 10.43 -8.56
C SER A 343 -19.55 9.11 -8.98
N PRO A 344 -18.23 9.02 -8.92
CA PRO A 344 -17.52 7.77 -9.25
C PRO A 344 -18.02 6.55 -8.48
N ALA A 345 -18.41 6.71 -7.21
CA ALA A 345 -18.98 5.62 -6.40
C ALA A 345 -20.35 5.15 -6.91
N GLU A 346 -21.19 6.08 -7.38
CA GLU A 346 -22.51 5.76 -7.98
C GLU A 346 -22.34 5.12 -9.36
N LYS A 347 -21.37 5.58 -10.17
CA LYS A 347 -20.98 4.95 -11.44
C LYS A 347 -20.54 3.49 -11.22
N LEU A 348 -19.66 3.22 -10.22
CA LEU A 348 -19.29 1.87 -9.82
C LEU A 348 -20.51 1.03 -9.48
N LYS A 349 -21.42 1.57 -8.64
CA LYS A 349 -22.64 0.87 -8.24
C LYS A 349 -23.55 0.54 -9.43
N SER A 350 -23.62 1.43 -10.42
CA SER A 350 -24.38 1.18 -11.66
C SER A 350 -23.84 -0.03 -12.41
N VAL A 351 -22.50 -0.15 -12.55
CA VAL A 351 -21.88 -1.32 -13.20
C VAL A 351 -22.06 -2.59 -12.37
N GLN A 352 -21.94 -2.51 -11.04
CA GLN A 352 -22.20 -3.64 -10.14
C GLN A 352 -23.65 -4.12 -10.26
N ASN A 353 -24.63 -3.23 -10.41
CA ASN A 353 -26.02 -3.61 -10.62
C ASN A 353 -26.22 -4.39 -11.93
N LEU A 354 -25.55 -4.00 -13.02
CA LEU A 354 -25.57 -4.76 -14.28
C LEU A 354 -24.99 -6.16 -14.10
N THR A 355 -23.89 -6.26 -13.39
CA THR A 355 -23.25 -7.55 -13.06
C THR A 355 -24.16 -8.43 -12.19
N ASN A 356 -24.80 -7.84 -11.17
CA ASN A 356 -25.76 -8.53 -10.31
C ASN A 356 -26.98 -9.06 -11.10
N ALA A 357 -27.42 -8.32 -12.13
CA ALA A 357 -28.49 -8.72 -13.03
C ALA A 357 -28.06 -9.79 -14.05
N GLY A 358 -26.77 -10.15 -14.11
CA GLY A 358 -26.22 -11.14 -15.04
C GLY A 358 -25.93 -10.59 -16.44
N GLU A 359 -25.83 -9.27 -16.61
CA GLU A 359 -25.51 -8.67 -17.89
C GLU A 359 -24.04 -8.97 -18.28
N LYS A 360 -23.84 -9.52 -19.48
CA LYS A 360 -22.53 -10.03 -19.95
C LYS A 360 -21.43 -8.96 -19.92
N ARG A 361 -21.73 -7.71 -20.32
CA ARG A 361 -20.75 -6.62 -20.32
C ARG A 361 -20.30 -6.25 -18.91
N GLY A 362 -21.22 -6.29 -17.94
CA GLY A 362 -20.88 -6.08 -16.54
C GLY A 362 -19.96 -7.19 -16.01
N ILE A 363 -20.24 -8.44 -16.33
CA ILE A 363 -19.41 -9.60 -15.96
C ILE A 363 -18.01 -9.48 -16.60
N GLU A 364 -17.92 -9.16 -17.91
CA GLU A 364 -16.65 -9.02 -18.64
C GLU A 364 -15.72 -7.97 -18.00
N ILE A 365 -16.27 -6.89 -17.44
CA ILE A 365 -15.49 -5.88 -16.70
C ILE A 365 -14.81 -6.51 -15.48
N PHE A 366 -15.56 -7.24 -14.65
CA PHE A 366 -15.00 -7.82 -13.44
C PHE A 366 -14.09 -9.02 -13.71
N GLU A 367 -14.31 -9.76 -14.81
CA GLU A 367 -13.35 -10.75 -15.31
C GLU A 367 -12.02 -10.07 -15.69
N LYS A 368 -12.08 -8.91 -16.39
CA LYS A 368 -10.87 -8.18 -16.78
C LYS A 368 -10.14 -7.60 -15.57
N LEU A 369 -10.87 -7.09 -14.58
CA LEU A 369 -10.27 -6.70 -13.30
C LEU A 369 -9.60 -7.87 -12.57
N GLY A 370 -10.21 -9.06 -12.63
CA GLY A 370 -9.60 -10.27 -12.09
C GLY A 370 -8.31 -10.67 -12.80
N GLU A 371 -8.26 -10.51 -14.13
CA GLU A 371 -7.04 -10.70 -14.92
C GLU A 371 -5.93 -9.73 -14.47
N TYR A 372 -6.25 -8.43 -14.35
CA TYR A 372 -5.31 -7.44 -13.85
C TYR A 372 -4.77 -7.82 -12.47
N PHE A 373 -5.67 -8.14 -11.56
CA PHE A 373 -5.33 -8.46 -10.19
C PHE A 373 -4.47 -9.71 -10.05
N GLY A 374 -4.82 -10.78 -10.76
CA GLY A 374 -4.05 -12.03 -10.80
C GLY A 374 -2.61 -11.80 -11.26
N TYR A 375 -2.42 -11.09 -12.36
CA TYR A 375 -1.07 -10.78 -12.87
C TYR A 375 -0.32 -9.80 -11.96
N SER A 376 -1.01 -8.87 -11.29
CA SER A 376 -0.38 -7.99 -10.32
C SER A 376 0.12 -8.76 -9.10
N ILE A 377 -0.63 -9.71 -8.58
CA ILE A 377 -0.18 -10.59 -7.47
C ILE A 377 1.06 -11.39 -7.88
N LEU A 378 1.09 -11.95 -9.10
CA LEU A 378 2.27 -12.64 -9.64
C LEU A 378 3.49 -11.74 -9.77
N TRP A 379 3.30 -10.45 -10.06
CA TRP A 379 4.35 -9.46 -10.04
C TRP A 379 4.80 -9.13 -8.61
N TYR A 380 3.86 -8.92 -7.68
CA TYR A 380 4.12 -8.56 -6.28
C TYR A 380 4.85 -9.66 -5.51
N GLN A 381 4.64 -10.95 -5.82
CA GLN A 381 5.35 -12.07 -5.18
C GLN A 381 6.87 -12.03 -5.36
N ASN A 382 7.38 -11.28 -6.35
CA ASN A 382 8.84 -11.07 -6.49
C ASN A 382 9.42 -10.17 -5.40
N PHE A 383 8.56 -9.44 -4.69
CA PHE A 383 8.94 -8.43 -3.71
C PHE A 383 8.43 -8.77 -2.31
N TYR A 384 7.26 -9.37 -2.20
CA TYR A 384 6.66 -9.81 -0.94
C TYR A 384 6.65 -11.33 -0.85
N PRO A 385 7.10 -11.93 0.26
CA PRO A 385 6.87 -13.36 0.54
C PRO A 385 5.37 -13.60 0.82
N LEU A 386 4.60 -13.87 -0.23
CA LEU A 386 3.14 -14.01 -0.14
C LEU A 386 2.70 -15.46 0.09
N LYS A 387 1.70 -15.64 0.95
CA LYS A 387 0.92 -16.87 1.07
C LYS A 387 -0.54 -16.61 0.70
N LYS A 388 -1.08 -15.48 1.16
CA LYS A 388 -2.45 -15.06 0.87
C LYS A 388 -2.52 -13.58 0.52
N VAL A 389 -3.54 -13.23 -0.25
CA VAL A 389 -3.93 -11.86 -0.54
C VAL A 389 -5.36 -11.64 -0.06
N LEU A 390 -5.58 -10.65 0.80
CA LEU A 390 -6.91 -10.22 1.21
C LEU A 390 -7.42 -9.19 0.20
N LEU A 391 -8.52 -9.53 -0.45
CA LEU A 391 -9.21 -8.62 -1.36
C LEU A 391 -10.32 -7.88 -0.60
N LEU A 392 -10.17 -6.57 -0.51
CA LEU A 392 -11.01 -5.66 0.28
C LEU A 392 -11.58 -4.55 -0.62
N GLY A 393 -12.47 -3.75 -0.04
CA GLY A 393 -12.95 -2.53 -0.68
C GLY A 393 -14.23 -2.70 -1.50
N ARG A 394 -14.78 -1.57 -1.94
CA ARG A 394 -16.10 -1.52 -2.58
C ARG A 394 -16.14 -2.17 -3.96
N VAL A 395 -15.04 -2.15 -4.70
CA VAL A 395 -14.95 -2.79 -6.02
C VAL A 395 -15.10 -4.30 -5.89
N ALA A 396 -14.58 -4.87 -4.82
CA ALA A 396 -14.62 -6.31 -4.54
C ALA A 396 -15.92 -6.79 -3.84
N SER A 397 -17.00 -6.02 -3.90
CA SER A 397 -18.26 -6.40 -3.27
C SER A 397 -19.28 -7.02 -4.24
N GLY A 398 -20.12 -7.92 -3.73
CA GLY A 398 -21.19 -8.60 -4.47
C GLY A 398 -20.68 -9.51 -5.59
N LYS A 399 -21.55 -9.83 -6.56
CA LYS A 399 -21.19 -10.72 -7.67
C LYS A 399 -19.99 -10.25 -8.51
N GLY A 400 -19.77 -8.92 -8.60
CA GLY A 400 -18.60 -8.38 -9.26
C GLY A 400 -17.31 -8.79 -8.54
N GLY A 401 -17.28 -8.70 -7.22
CA GLY A 401 -16.15 -9.15 -6.40
C GLY A 401 -15.91 -10.66 -6.53
N ASP A 402 -16.97 -11.47 -6.53
CA ASP A 402 -16.87 -12.93 -6.74
C ASP A 402 -16.29 -13.25 -8.13
N THR A 403 -16.75 -12.57 -9.18
CA THR A 403 -16.25 -12.73 -10.54
C THR A 403 -14.77 -12.38 -10.64
N LEU A 404 -14.37 -11.23 -10.05
CA LEU A 404 -12.97 -10.78 -9.99
C LEU A 404 -12.10 -11.83 -9.27
N LEU A 405 -12.55 -12.30 -8.10
CA LEU A 405 -11.84 -13.31 -7.30
C LEU A 405 -11.60 -14.59 -8.09
N ILE A 406 -12.67 -15.15 -8.71
CA ILE A 406 -12.58 -16.38 -9.50
C ILE A 406 -11.57 -16.21 -10.63
N LYS A 407 -11.66 -15.12 -11.38
CA LYS A 407 -10.76 -14.89 -12.51
C LYS A 407 -9.30 -14.67 -12.09
N ALA A 408 -9.07 -13.93 -11.02
CA ALA A 408 -7.73 -13.74 -10.48
C ALA A 408 -7.11 -15.06 -10.01
N GLN A 409 -7.89 -15.92 -9.34
CA GLN A 409 -7.44 -17.23 -8.90
C GLN A 409 -7.15 -18.16 -10.08
N GLU A 410 -7.91 -18.07 -11.18
CA GLU A 410 -7.62 -18.78 -12.44
C GLU A 410 -6.26 -18.36 -13.01
N VAL A 411 -5.96 -17.05 -13.05
CA VAL A 411 -4.67 -16.54 -13.52
C VAL A 411 -3.52 -17.09 -12.68
N LEU A 412 -3.63 -17.03 -11.35
CA LEU A 412 -2.63 -17.58 -10.43
C LEU A 412 -2.37 -19.07 -10.70
N LYS A 413 -3.46 -19.85 -10.86
CA LYS A 413 -3.38 -21.30 -11.11
C LYS A 413 -2.74 -21.62 -12.46
N ILE A 414 -3.06 -20.88 -13.53
CA ILE A 414 -2.47 -21.05 -14.86
C ILE A 414 -0.95 -20.84 -14.83
N GLU A 415 -0.49 -19.85 -14.06
CA GLU A 415 0.92 -19.52 -13.91
C GLU A 415 1.63 -20.36 -12.81
N GLY A 416 0.92 -21.32 -12.18
CA GLY A 416 1.48 -22.26 -11.22
C GLY A 416 1.76 -21.67 -9.84
N SER A 417 1.04 -20.63 -9.45
CA SER A 417 1.16 -19.99 -8.12
C SER A 417 0.19 -20.62 -7.12
N ASP A 418 0.68 -20.90 -5.91
CA ASP A 418 -0.12 -21.42 -4.78
C ASP A 418 -0.70 -20.30 -3.88
N ILE A 419 -0.59 -19.04 -4.28
CA ILE A 419 -1.14 -17.92 -3.53
C ILE A 419 -2.67 -17.97 -3.56
N GLU A 420 -3.29 -17.90 -2.40
CA GLU A 420 -4.74 -17.84 -2.25
C GLU A 420 -5.24 -16.40 -2.12
N ILE A 421 -6.32 -16.08 -2.82
CA ILE A 421 -7.02 -14.80 -2.66
C ILE A 421 -8.27 -15.03 -1.80
N VAL A 422 -8.43 -14.22 -0.76
CA VAL A 422 -9.54 -14.35 0.21
C VAL A 422 -10.28 -13.01 0.31
N ILE A 423 -11.60 -13.05 0.18
CA ILE A 423 -12.46 -11.95 0.58
C ILE A 423 -12.89 -12.21 2.03
N PRO A 424 -12.50 -11.39 3.01
CA PRO A 424 -12.88 -11.61 4.41
C PRO A 424 -14.39 -11.57 4.60
N ASP A 425 -14.91 -12.49 5.40
CA ASP A 425 -16.31 -12.49 5.80
C ASP A 425 -16.63 -11.34 6.80
N GLU A 426 -17.92 -11.15 7.11
CA GLU A 426 -18.35 -10.13 8.09
C GLU A 426 -17.75 -10.35 9.48
N LYS A 427 -17.50 -11.61 9.86
CA LYS A 427 -16.95 -11.95 11.17
C LYS A 427 -15.48 -11.53 11.27
N SER A 428 -14.71 -11.72 10.21
CA SER A 428 -13.32 -11.27 10.08
C SER A 428 -13.18 -9.74 10.06
N ARG A 429 -14.20 -9.04 9.51
CA ARG A 429 -14.28 -7.57 9.51
C ARG A 429 -14.67 -6.98 10.86
N ARG A 430 -15.18 -7.77 11.81
CA ARG A 430 -15.60 -7.32 13.15
C ARG A 430 -14.45 -7.01 14.09
N LEU A 431 -13.24 -7.48 13.82
CA LEU A 431 -12.05 -6.94 14.45
C LEU A 431 -11.82 -5.53 13.88
N GLY A 432 -12.45 -4.54 14.51
CA GLY A 432 -12.31 -3.13 14.10
C GLY A 432 -10.85 -2.69 14.10
N GLN A 433 -10.52 -1.70 13.29
CA GLN A 433 -9.14 -1.19 13.21
C GLN A 433 -8.65 -0.65 14.55
N SER A 434 -9.52 0.02 15.33
CA SER A 434 -9.19 0.49 16.68
C SER A 434 -8.88 -0.66 17.65
N TYR A 435 -9.66 -1.76 17.60
CA TYR A 435 -9.31 -2.95 18.39
C TYR A 435 -7.98 -3.57 17.95
N THR A 436 -7.78 -3.72 16.64
CA THR A 436 -6.53 -4.28 16.11
C THR A 436 -5.33 -3.41 16.45
N ALA A 437 -5.49 -2.09 16.50
CA ALA A 437 -4.45 -1.17 16.95
C ALA A 437 -4.00 -1.45 18.40
N THR A 438 -4.88 -1.98 19.29
CA THR A 438 -4.44 -2.39 20.65
C THR A 438 -3.41 -3.52 20.64
N LEU A 439 -3.22 -4.21 19.53
CA LEU A 439 -2.30 -5.33 19.36
C LEU A 439 -0.94 -4.91 18.78
N LEU A 440 -0.77 -3.62 18.41
CA LEU A 440 0.50 -3.03 18.01
C LEU A 440 1.44 -2.83 19.24
#